data_bf0ab32235fe5745f8dafa0835a531ba
#
_entry.id   bf0ab32235fe5745f8dafa0835a531ba
#
_cell.length_a   1.000
_cell.length_b   1.000
_cell.length_c   1.000
_cell.angle_alpha   90.00
_cell.angle_beta   90.00
_cell.angle_gamma   90.00
#
_symmetry.space_group_name_H-M   'P 1'
#
loop_
_entity.id
_entity.type
_entity.pdbx_description
1 polymer ?
#
loop_
_entity_poly.entity_id
_entity_poly.type
_entity_poly.pdbx_seq_one_letter_code
_entity_poly.pdbx_strand_id
1 'polypeptide(L)'
;MASVTLTPFLTVKNARAAVEFYKKAFGATEISRQSSPSGQFIIEMSIDGERFYAVDENPPAFNVSPTTLGGTSVRMSLVVEDPDAVADRAVAVGAKVVFPMADQPYGMRQGRLADPEGHHWLIGKPLR
;
A
#
# COMPACT_ATOMS: atom_id res chain seq x y z
N MET A 1 -15.77 -15.16 15.70
CA MET A 1 -15.66 -15.13 14.24
C MET A 1 -16.28 -13.87 13.67
N ALA A 2 -15.56 -13.20 12.81
CA ALA A 2 -16.09 -11.98 12.19
C ALA A 2 -17.09 -12.34 11.09
N SER A 3 -18.24 -11.68 11.11
CA SER A 3 -19.24 -11.81 10.05
C SER A 3 -19.02 -10.81 8.92
N VAL A 4 -18.04 -9.92 9.06
CA VAL A 4 -17.69 -8.90 8.06
C VAL A 4 -16.20 -8.93 7.82
N THR A 5 -15.81 -8.86 6.56
CA THR A 5 -14.41 -8.56 6.20
C THR A 5 -14.41 -7.30 5.36
N LEU A 6 -13.43 -6.43 5.61
CA LEU A 6 -13.26 -5.21 4.84
C LEU A 6 -11.85 -5.23 4.27
N THR A 7 -11.75 -5.29 2.95
CA THR A 7 -10.46 -5.48 2.30
C THR A 7 -10.27 -4.40 1.25
N PRO A 8 -9.22 -3.57 1.36
CA PRO A 8 -8.95 -2.57 0.33
C PRO A 8 -8.46 -3.21 -0.96
N PHE A 9 -8.88 -2.63 -2.07
CA PHE A 9 -8.38 -2.94 -3.40
C PHE A 9 -7.60 -1.72 -3.89
N LEU A 10 -6.29 -1.88 -4.02
CA LEU A 10 -5.44 -0.82 -4.56
C LEU A 10 -5.36 -1.00 -6.07
N THR A 11 -5.98 -0.09 -6.80
CA THR A 11 -5.86 -0.07 -8.24
C THR A 11 -4.51 0.54 -8.61
N VAL A 12 -3.74 -0.14 -9.43
CA VAL A 12 -2.39 0.26 -9.80
C VAL A 12 -2.21 0.12 -11.31
N LYS A 13 -1.20 0.74 -11.87
CA LYS A 13 -0.91 0.58 -13.30
C LYS A 13 -0.34 -0.78 -13.62
N ASN A 14 0.49 -1.31 -12.73
CA ASN A 14 1.13 -2.61 -12.94
C ASN A 14 1.14 -3.37 -11.63
N ALA A 15 0.17 -4.27 -11.46
CA ALA A 15 0.03 -5.01 -10.21
C ALA A 15 1.23 -5.92 -9.94
N ARG A 16 1.80 -6.52 -10.98
CA ARG A 16 2.94 -7.43 -10.81
C ARG A 16 4.17 -6.68 -10.29
N ALA A 17 4.38 -5.45 -10.77
CA ALA A 17 5.48 -4.62 -10.25
C ALA A 17 5.17 -4.08 -8.86
N ALA A 18 3.92 -3.67 -8.63
CA ALA A 18 3.51 -3.13 -7.34
C ALA A 18 3.71 -4.15 -6.21
N VAL A 19 3.33 -5.42 -6.44
CA VAL A 19 3.47 -6.42 -5.39
C VAL A 19 4.93 -6.71 -5.05
N GLU A 20 5.84 -6.59 -6.00
CA GLU A 20 7.28 -6.73 -5.71
C GLU A 20 7.76 -5.61 -4.80
N PHE A 21 7.27 -4.39 -5.00
CA PHE A 21 7.53 -3.30 -4.09
C PHE A 21 7.00 -3.61 -2.68
N TYR A 22 5.74 -4.04 -2.57
CA TYR A 22 5.14 -4.30 -1.26
C TYR A 22 5.85 -5.44 -0.51
N LYS A 23 6.33 -6.45 -1.24
CA LYS A 23 7.14 -7.51 -0.64
C LYS A 23 8.43 -6.96 -0.05
N LYS A 24 9.14 -6.15 -0.81
CA LYS A 24 10.45 -5.63 -0.40
C LYS A 24 10.32 -4.55 0.67
N ALA A 25 9.34 -3.66 0.52
CA ALA A 25 9.17 -2.52 1.42
C ALA A 25 8.56 -2.92 2.76
N PHE A 26 7.52 -3.74 2.73
CA PHE A 26 6.68 -3.99 3.89
C PHE A 26 6.69 -5.46 4.35
N GLY A 27 7.46 -6.31 3.69
CA GLY A 27 7.44 -7.73 4.02
C GLY A 27 6.14 -8.42 3.66
N ALA A 28 5.41 -7.89 2.68
CA ALA A 28 4.15 -8.48 2.26
C ALA A 28 4.37 -9.85 1.61
N THR A 29 3.39 -10.73 1.78
CA THR A 29 3.37 -12.03 1.12
C THR A 29 2.22 -12.09 0.14
N GLU A 30 2.40 -12.83 -0.94
CA GLU A 30 1.35 -13.01 -1.93
C GLU A 30 0.50 -14.22 -1.55
N ILE A 31 -0.81 -14.01 -1.43
CA ILE A 31 -1.75 -15.07 -1.08
C ILE A 31 -2.28 -15.76 -2.34
N SER A 32 -2.68 -14.96 -3.34
CA SER A 32 -3.24 -15.50 -4.58
C SER A 32 -2.98 -14.55 -5.73
N ARG A 33 -3.01 -15.08 -6.93
CA ARG A 33 -2.83 -14.29 -8.15
C ARG A 33 -3.77 -14.84 -9.22
N GLN A 34 -4.61 -13.98 -9.75
CA GLN A 34 -5.55 -14.33 -10.80
C GLN A 34 -5.49 -13.28 -11.89
N SER A 35 -6.05 -13.59 -13.05
CA SER A 35 -6.24 -12.60 -14.11
C SER A 35 -7.70 -12.59 -14.52
N SER A 36 -8.19 -11.39 -14.85
CA SER A 36 -9.54 -11.22 -15.35
C SER A 36 -9.62 -11.64 -16.84
N PRO A 37 -10.83 -11.83 -17.37
CA PRO A 37 -10.97 -12.13 -18.81
C PRO A 37 -10.36 -11.09 -19.72
N SER A 38 -10.30 -9.83 -19.29
CA SER A 38 -9.65 -8.77 -20.07
C SER A 38 -8.17 -8.59 -19.76
N GLY A 39 -7.58 -9.49 -18.96
CA GLY A 39 -6.14 -9.55 -18.78
C GLY A 39 -5.58 -8.79 -17.60
N GLN A 40 -6.41 -8.15 -16.76
CA GLN A 40 -5.93 -7.49 -15.55
C GLN A 40 -5.55 -8.53 -14.49
N PHE A 41 -4.40 -8.33 -13.86
CA PHE A 41 -4.01 -9.14 -12.72
C PHE A 41 -4.71 -8.66 -11.45
N ILE A 42 -5.14 -9.62 -10.64
CA ILE A 42 -5.80 -9.40 -9.35
C ILE A 42 -4.99 -10.18 -8.33
N ILE A 43 -4.22 -9.49 -7.51
CA ILE A 43 -3.25 -10.14 -6.63
C ILE A 43 -3.58 -9.82 -5.19
N GLU A 44 -3.84 -10.87 -4.41
CA GLU A 44 -4.12 -10.72 -2.98
C GLU A 44 -2.83 -10.81 -2.20
N MET A 45 -2.62 -9.84 -1.31
CA MET A 45 -1.43 -9.70 -0.50
C MET A 45 -1.78 -9.67 0.97
N SER A 46 -0.79 -9.97 1.80
CA SER A 46 -0.91 -9.87 3.26
C SER A 46 0.35 -9.25 3.84
N ILE A 47 0.16 -8.32 4.78
CA ILE A 47 1.24 -7.79 5.62
C ILE A 47 0.91 -8.22 7.04
N ASP A 48 1.63 -9.21 7.55
CA ASP A 48 1.42 -9.74 8.91
C ASP A 48 -0.06 -10.06 9.18
N GLY A 49 -0.72 -10.71 8.21
CA GLY A 49 -2.11 -11.12 8.32
C GLY A 49 -3.12 -10.08 7.85
N GLU A 50 -2.73 -8.83 7.67
CA GLU A 50 -3.62 -7.78 7.15
C GLU A 50 -3.65 -7.85 5.64
N ARG A 51 -4.86 -7.95 5.08
CA ARG A 51 -5.03 -8.29 3.67
C ARG A 51 -5.42 -7.09 2.84
N PHE A 52 -4.92 -7.06 1.62
CA PHE A 52 -5.30 -6.08 0.61
C PHE A 52 -5.05 -6.68 -0.77
N TYR A 53 -5.61 -6.04 -1.79
CA TYR A 53 -5.41 -6.45 -3.17
C TYR A 53 -4.66 -5.37 -3.92
N ALA A 54 -3.82 -5.78 -4.87
CA ALA A 54 -3.27 -4.91 -5.91
C ALA A 54 -3.82 -5.40 -7.25
N VAL A 55 -4.47 -4.50 -7.98
CA VAL A 55 -5.22 -4.86 -9.19
C VAL A 55 -4.84 -3.93 -10.32
N ASP A 56 -4.53 -4.49 -11.48
CA ASP A 56 -4.25 -3.68 -12.67
C ASP A 56 -5.45 -2.78 -13.00
N GLU A 57 -5.17 -1.54 -13.35
CA GLU A 57 -6.26 -0.61 -13.69
C GLU A 57 -7.02 -1.07 -14.93
N ASN A 58 -8.27 -0.68 -14.97
CA ASN A 58 -9.19 -0.94 -16.07
C ASN A 58 -10.13 0.26 -16.20
N PRO A 59 -9.69 1.34 -16.85
CA PRO A 59 -10.49 2.58 -16.91
C PRO A 59 -11.91 2.40 -17.43
N PRO A 60 -12.18 1.54 -18.43
CA PRO A 60 -13.58 1.31 -18.85
C PRO A 60 -14.47 0.77 -17.75
N ALA A 61 -13.93 0.12 -16.74
CA ALA A 61 -14.66 -0.36 -15.58
C ALA A 61 -14.55 0.60 -14.38
N PHE A 62 -14.06 1.82 -14.62
CA PHE A 62 -13.86 2.87 -13.60
C PHE A 62 -12.81 2.51 -12.54
N ASN A 63 -11.95 1.53 -12.82
CA ASN A 63 -10.83 1.17 -11.96
C ASN A 63 -9.60 1.92 -12.47
N VAL A 64 -9.22 2.97 -11.75
CA VAL A 64 -8.20 3.92 -12.21
C VAL A 64 -7.13 4.06 -11.14
N SER A 65 -5.86 4.00 -11.56
CA SER A 65 -4.73 4.14 -10.64
C SER A 65 -4.53 5.59 -10.22
N PRO A 66 -3.84 5.84 -9.10
CA PRO A 66 -3.52 7.21 -8.69
C PRO A 66 -2.74 7.99 -9.74
N THR A 67 -1.82 7.33 -10.47
CA THR A 67 -1.04 8.01 -11.51
C THR A 67 -1.92 8.45 -12.65
N THR A 68 -2.92 7.67 -13.03
CA THR A 68 -3.87 8.05 -14.09
C THR A 68 -4.83 9.14 -13.60
N LEU A 69 -5.29 9.04 -12.33
CA LEU A 69 -6.18 10.05 -11.74
C LEU A 69 -5.48 11.37 -11.45
N GLY A 70 -4.17 11.31 -11.18
CA GLY A 70 -3.42 12.46 -10.70
C GLY A 70 -3.53 12.69 -9.20
N GLY A 71 -3.87 11.67 -8.44
CA GLY A 71 -3.96 11.76 -6.98
C GLY A 71 -4.73 10.61 -6.38
N THR A 72 -4.84 10.62 -5.06
CA THR A 72 -5.59 9.62 -4.31
C THR A 72 -6.20 10.27 -3.08
N SER A 73 -7.35 9.76 -2.64
CA SER A 73 -8.03 10.27 -1.46
C SER A 73 -7.91 9.36 -0.25
N VAL A 74 -7.41 8.13 -0.44
CA VAL A 74 -7.31 7.13 0.63
C VAL A 74 -5.85 6.94 1.00
N ARG A 75 -5.58 6.86 2.30
CA ARG A 75 -4.27 6.52 2.83
C ARG A 75 -4.36 5.17 3.51
N MET A 76 -3.34 4.35 3.29
CA MET A 76 -3.18 3.09 4.01
C MET A 76 -2.34 3.35 5.24
N SER A 77 -2.76 2.88 6.39
CA SER A 77 -2.03 3.11 7.64
C SER A 77 -1.42 1.81 8.13
N LEU A 78 -0.09 1.79 8.24
CA LEU A 78 0.66 0.69 8.84
C LEU A 78 1.18 1.13 10.20
N VAL A 79 0.78 0.43 11.24
CA VAL A 79 1.35 0.59 12.58
C VAL A 79 2.31 -0.57 12.79
N VAL A 80 3.58 -0.25 12.99
CA VAL A 80 4.66 -1.24 13.04
C VAL A 80 5.58 -0.96 14.23
N GLU A 81 6.41 -1.95 14.59
CA GLU A 81 7.31 -1.83 15.74
C GLU A 81 8.39 -0.78 15.52
N ASP A 82 8.96 -0.71 14.31
CA ASP A 82 10.04 0.23 13.98
C ASP A 82 9.67 0.98 12.70
N PRO A 83 8.86 2.04 12.82
CA PRO A 83 8.41 2.76 11.61
C PRO A 83 9.54 3.42 10.84
N ASP A 84 10.60 3.88 11.51
CA ASP A 84 11.73 4.49 10.82
C ASP A 84 12.42 3.47 9.89
N ALA A 85 12.64 2.26 10.38
CA ALA A 85 13.28 1.21 9.57
C ALA A 85 12.40 0.80 8.39
N VAL A 86 11.08 0.70 8.60
CA VAL A 86 10.16 0.36 7.52
C VAL A 86 10.16 1.46 6.46
N ALA A 87 10.09 2.72 6.89
CA ALA A 87 10.10 3.86 5.97
C ALA A 87 11.41 3.90 5.17
N ASP A 88 12.55 3.70 5.83
CA ASP A 88 13.85 3.70 5.16
C ASP A 88 13.92 2.59 4.10
N ARG A 89 13.45 1.41 4.44
CA ARG A 89 13.45 0.29 3.50
C ARG A 89 12.54 0.56 2.30
N ALA A 90 11.37 1.14 2.54
CA ALA A 90 10.43 1.49 1.48
C ALA A 90 11.04 2.52 0.53
N VAL A 91 11.68 3.54 1.06
CA VAL A 91 12.35 4.57 0.25
C VAL A 91 13.48 3.95 -0.57
N ALA A 92 14.23 3.02 0.03
CA ALA A 92 15.34 2.37 -0.67
C ALA A 92 14.86 1.56 -1.89
N VAL A 93 13.60 1.12 -1.92
CA VAL A 93 13.06 0.35 -3.04
C VAL A 93 12.04 1.12 -3.87
N GLY A 94 11.96 2.44 -3.70
CA GLY A 94 11.24 3.29 -4.65
C GLY A 94 10.15 4.18 -4.11
N ALA A 95 9.82 4.14 -2.82
CA ALA A 95 8.83 5.06 -2.25
C ALA A 95 9.40 6.47 -2.17
N LYS A 96 8.50 7.45 -2.19
CA LYS A 96 8.86 8.87 -2.02
C LYS A 96 8.32 9.38 -0.70
N VAL A 97 9.11 10.20 -0.01
CA VAL A 97 8.68 10.82 1.24
C VAL A 97 7.72 11.97 0.89
N VAL A 98 6.49 11.88 1.41
CA VAL A 98 5.53 12.98 1.34
C VAL A 98 5.69 13.85 2.58
N PHE A 99 5.69 13.24 3.77
CA PHE A 99 6.04 13.89 5.03
C PHE A 99 7.03 13.01 5.77
N PRO A 100 8.15 13.58 6.27
CA PRO A 100 9.17 12.76 6.92
C PRO A 100 8.67 12.20 8.25
N MET A 101 9.32 11.12 8.70
CA MET A 101 9.04 10.52 9.99
C MET A 101 9.30 11.53 11.09
N ALA A 102 8.33 11.73 11.98
CA ALA A 102 8.45 12.67 13.10
C ALA A 102 7.48 12.30 14.21
N ASP A 103 7.80 12.77 15.42
CA ASP A 103 6.87 12.70 16.54
C ASP A 103 5.78 13.73 16.31
N GLN A 104 4.54 13.28 16.21
CA GLN A 104 3.41 14.13 15.87
C GLN A 104 2.68 14.60 17.12
N PRO A 105 2.04 15.79 17.08
CA PRO A 105 1.35 16.30 18.25
C PRO A 105 0.16 15.46 18.71
N TYR A 106 -0.30 14.54 17.89
CA TYR A 106 -1.42 13.65 18.23
C TYR A 106 -0.97 12.30 18.79
N GLY A 107 0.30 12.18 19.24
CA GLY A 107 0.75 11.00 19.98
C GLY A 107 1.27 9.85 19.16
N MET A 108 1.64 10.11 17.93
CA MET A 108 2.20 9.09 17.03
C MET A 108 3.58 9.52 16.54
N ARG A 109 4.49 8.57 16.42
CA ARG A 109 5.62 8.76 15.53
C ARG A 109 5.17 8.30 14.16
N GLN A 110 5.12 9.20 13.20
CA GLN A 110 4.49 8.88 11.92
C GLN A 110 5.04 9.71 10.79
N GLY A 111 5.18 9.08 9.64
CA GLY A 111 5.50 9.73 8.39
C GLY A 111 4.54 9.27 7.31
N ARG A 112 4.66 9.86 6.14
CA ARG A 112 3.81 9.52 5.00
C ARG A 112 4.68 9.33 3.77
N LEU A 113 4.46 8.20 3.10
CA LEU A 113 5.17 7.85 1.87
C LEU A 113 4.16 7.69 0.74
N ALA A 114 4.60 7.96 -0.48
CA ALA A 114 3.88 7.54 -1.67
C ALA A 114 4.61 6.34 -2.26
N ASP A 115 3.89 5.26 -2.55
CA ASP A 115 4.49 4.12 -3.20
C ASP A 115 4.70 4.42 -4.70
N PRO A 116 5.40 3.57 -5.45
CA PRO A 116 5.66 3.84 -6.87
C PRO A 116 4.41 3.96 -7.72
N GLU A 117 3.28 3.48 -7.21
CA GLU A 117 1.99 3.57 -7.92
C GLU A 117 1.19 4.81 -7.53
N GLY A 118 1.69 5.59 -6.58
CA GLY A 118 1.03 6.81 -6.13
C GLY A 118 0.07 6.63 -4.95
N HIS A 119 -0.08 5.44 -4.42
CA HIS A 119 -0.86 5.24 -3.20
C HIS A 119 -0.07 5.74 -2.00
N HIS A 120 -0.76 6.34 -1.05
CA HIS A 120 -0.15 6.92 0.14
C HIS A 120 -0.25 5.97 1.32
N TRP A 121 0.86 5.86 2.05
CA TRP A 121 0.98 5.00 3.22
C TRP A 121 1.46 5.82 4.40
N LEU A 122 0.69 5.80 5.47
CA LEU A 122 1.13 6.32 6.76
C LEU A 122 1.87 5.20 7.46
N ILE A 123 3.10 5.49 7.89
CA ILE A 123 3.91 4.50 8.60
C ILE A 123 4.15 5.06 9.98
N GLY A 124 3.77 4.33 11.02
CA GLY A 124 3.89 4.89 12.35
C GLY A 124 3.72 3.91 13.49
N LYS A 125 3.73 4.48 14.67
CA LYS A 125 3.54 3.75 15.91
C LYS A 125 3.17 4.74 17.01
N PRO A 126 2.33 4.33 17.97
CA PRO A 126 2.05 5.19 19.13
C PRO A 126 3.33 5.53 19.88
N LEU A 127 3.41 6.76 20.40
CA LEU A 127 4.58 7.20 21.16
C LEU A 127 4.66 6.57 22.53
N ARG A 128 3.65 5.80 22.90
CA ARG A 128 3.69 5.11 24.18
C ARG A 128 3.29 3.68 24.04
#